data_af73f62bcc30767df7f2aecab60a9872
#
_entry.id   af73f62bcc30767df7f2aecab60a9872
#
_cell.length_a   1.000
_cell.length_b   1.000
_cell.length_c   1.000
_cell.angle_alpha   90.00
_cell.angle_beta   90.00
_cell.angle_gamma   90.00
#
_symmetry.space_group_name_H-M   'P 1'
#
loop_
_entity.id
_entity.type
_entity.pdbx_description
1 polymer ?
#
loop_
_entity_poly.entity_id
_entity_poly.type
_entity_poly.pdbx_seq_one_letter_code
_entity_poly.pdbx_strand_id
1 'polypeptide(L)'
;MILLDVMRKHGVKKIIFSSSATVYGDPAFVPITEECPKGQCTNPYGQTKSMLEQILTDMQKADPEWNVILLRYFNPVGAHESGLIGEDPKGIPNNLTPYITQVAIGKLKEVGVFGNDYDTPDGTGVRDYIHVMDLAEGNVKA
;
A
#
# COMPACT_ATOMS: atom_id res chain seq x y z
N MET A 1 1.12 -17.82 7.10
CA MET A 1 0.69 -19.23 7.14
C MET A 1 -0.15 -19.54 8.38
N ILE A 2 0.30 -19.24 9.62
CA ILE A 2 -0.46 -19.53 10.85
C ILE A 2 -1.91 -18.99 10.81
N LEU A 3 -2.09 -17.72 10.41
CA LEU A 3 -3.41 -17.11 10.29
C LEU A 3 -4.34 -17.93 9.36
N LEU A 4 -3.86 -18.27 8.17
CA LEU A 4 -4.65 -19.01 7.18
C LEU A 4 -5.03 -20.42 7.67
N ASP A 5 -4.13 -21.06 8.42
CA ASP A 5 -4.40 -22.35 9.07
C ASP A 5 -5.50 -22.23 10.14
N VAL A 6 -5.44 -21.19 10.96
CA VAL A 6 -6.47 -20.91 11.97
C VAL A 6 -7.79 -20.56 11.29
N MET A 7 -7.80 -19.72 10.29
CA MET A 7 -8.99 -19.37 9.51
C MET A 7 -9.65 -20.63 8.93
N ARG A 8 -8.87 -21.51 8.30
CA ARG A 8 -9.36 -22.78 7.76
C ARG A 8 -9.99 -23.66 8.85
N LYS A 9 -9.33 -23.83 10.00
CA LYS A 9 -9.83 -24.63 11.13
C LYS A 9 -11.15 -24.11 11.68
N HIS A 10 -11.39 -22.80 11.58
CA HIS A 10 -12.62 -22.16 12.07
C HIS A 10 -13.65 -21.89 10.96
N GLY A 11 -13.45 -22.39 9.75
CA GLY A 11 -14.38 -22.20 8.63
C GLY A 11 -14.44 -20.78 8.08
N VAL A 12 -13.48 -19.91 8.43
CA VAL A 12 -13.40 -18.53 7.93
C VAL A 12 -12.57 -18.52 6.65
N LYS A 13 -13.23 -18.45 5.50
CA LYS A 13 -12.61 -18.56 4.19
C LYS A 13 -12.71 -17.28 3.35
N LYS A 14 -12.98 -16.13 3.98
CA LYS A 14 -12.97 -14.81 3.32
C LYS A 14 -11.86 -13.95 3.88
N ILE A 15 -11.05 -13.36 3.00
CA ILE A 15 -9.94 -12.51 3.40
C ILE A 15 -9.76 -11.35 2.43
N ILE A 16 -9.65 -10.14 2.97
CA ILE A 16 -9.19 -8.96 2.25
C ILE A 16 -7.75 -8.74 2.68
N PHE A 17 -6.83 -8.74 1.72
CA PHE A 17 -5.41 -8.58 1.98
C PHE A 17 -4.93 -7.21 1.52
N SER A 18 -4.43 -6.42 2.46
CA SER A 18 -3.74 -5.15 2.17
C SER A 18 -2.39 -5.42 1.52
N SER A 19 -2.39 -5.47 0.20
CA SER A 19 -1.19 -5.56 -0.61
C SER A 19 -0.62 -4.16 -0.90
N SER A 20 0.21 -4.00 -1.90
CA SER A 20 0.86 -2.74 -2.24
C SER A 20 1.15 -2.67 -3.73
N ALA A 21 1.10 -1.48 -4.30
CA ALA A 21 1.55 -1.22 -5.67
C ALA A 21 3.03 -1.55 -5.88
N THR A 22 3.84 -1.68 -4.83
CA THR A 22 5.24 -2.12 -4.93
C THR A 22 5.42 -3.52 -5.51
N VAL A 23 4.35 -4.33 -5.61
CA VAL A 23 4.39 -5.64 -6.28
C VAL A 23 4.55 -5.53 -7.80
N TYR A 24 4.27 -4.37 -8.38
CA TYR A 24 4.50 -4.11 -9.80
C TYR A 24 5.98 -3.87 -10.13
N GLY A 25 6.82 -3.53 -9.12
CA GLY A 25 8.22 -3.18 -9.35
C GLY A 25 8.35 -2.00 -10.32
N ASP A 26 9.18 -2.17 -11.35
CA ASP A 26 9.17 -1.30 -12.52
C ASP A 26 8.02 -1.75 -13.43
N PRO A 27 6.93 -0.96 -13.53
CA PRO A 27 5.72 -1.41 -14.20
C PRO A 27 5.92 -1.58 -15.71
N ALA A 28 5.29 -2.59 -16.29
CA ALA A 28 5.37 -2.84 -17.72
C ALA A 28 4.74 -1.74 -18.57
N PHE A 29 3.80 -0.98 -18.01
CA PHE A 29 3.15 0.18 -18.64
C PHE A 29 2.56 1.14 -17.59
N VAL A 30 2.36 2.38 -18.03
CA VAL A 30 1.75 3.47 -17.24
C VAL A 30 0.63 4.10 -18.10
N PRO A 31 -0.55 4.42 -17.52
CA PRO A 31 -0.95 4.21 -16.12
C PRO A 31 -1.08 2.72 -15.75
N ILE A 32 -0.76 2.41 -14.49
CA ILE A 32 -0.83 1.05 -13.98
C ILE A 32 -2.29 0.67 -13.76
N THR A 33 -2.71 -0.48 -14.31
CA THR A 33 -4.01 -1.10 -14.04
C THR A 33 -3.82 -2.47 -13.39
N GLU A 34 -4.91 -3.12 -12.99
CA GLU A 34 -4.87 -4.48 -12.41
C GLU A 34 -4.36 -5.53 -13.43
N GLU A 35 -4.42 -5.23 -14.72
CA GLU A 35 -3.89 -6.08 -15.80
C GLU A 35 -2.36 -6.00 -15.88
N CYS A 36 -1.75 -4.98 -15.29
CA CYS A 36 -0.30 -4.88 -15.27
C CYS A 36 0.30 -6.07 -14.53
N PRO A 37 1.21 -6.82 -15.16
CA PRO A 37 1.82 -7.98 -14.52
C PRO A 37 2.63 -7.56 -13.29
N LYS A 38 2.70 -8.44 -12.29
CA LYS A 38 3.66 -8.26 -11.19
C LYS A 38 5.08 -8.29 -11.75
N GLY A 39 5.86 -7.29 -11.40
CA GLY A 39 7.25 -7.17 -11.82
C GLY A 39 8.23 -7.71 -10.78
N GLN A 40 9.50 -7.47 -11.05
CA GLN A 40 10.56 -7.73 -10.07
C GLN A 40 10.50 -6.65 -8.98
N CYS A 41 10.18 -7.06 -7.75
CA CYS A 41 10.12 -6.12 -6.63
C CYS A 41 11.51 -5.52 -6.36
N THR A 42 11.56 -4.21 -6.20
CA THR A 42 12.80 -3.44 -5.99
C THR A 42 13.22 -3.37 -4.52
N ASN A 43 12.40 -3.90 -3.60
CA ASN A 43 12.68 -3.85 -2.17
C ASN A 43 12.06 -5.06 -1.44
N PRO A 44 12.57 -5.39 -0.22
CA PRO A 44 12.09 -6.53 0.56
C PRO A 44 10.60 -6.43 0.95
N TYR A 45 10.10 -5.23 1.21
CA TYR A 45 8.67 -5.03 1.54
C TYR A 45 7.78 -5.45 0.37
N GLY A 46 8.03 -4.94 -0.84
CA GLY A 46 7.31 -5.35 -2.04
C GLY A 46 7.38 -6.85 -2.27
N GLN A 47 8.56 -7.45 -2.06
CA GLN A 47 8.75 -8.89 -2.18
C GLN A 47 7.88 -9.68 -1.20
N THR A 48 7.76 -9.24 0.07
CA THR A 48 6.88 -9.92 1.04
C THR A 48 5.41 -9.85 0.61
N LYS A 49 4.96 -8.70 0.09
CA LYS A 49 3.58 -8.55 -0.42
C LYS A 49 3.33 -9.45 -1.64
N SER A 50 4.27 -9.48 -2.59
CA SER A 50 4.17 -10.32 -3.79
C SER A 50 4.11 -11.82 -3.45
N MET A 51 4.91 -12.27 -2.49
CA MET A 51 4.88 -13.66 -2.00
C MET A 51 3.54 -14.01 -1.34
N LEU A 52 3.00 -13.11 -0.50
CA LEU A 52 1.71 -13.32 0.14
C LEU A 52 0.56 -13.34 -0.86
N GLU A 53 0.56 -12.46 -1.88
CA GLU A 53 -0.41 -12.54 -2.97
C GLU A 53 -0.37 -13.90 -3.67
N GLN A 54 0.83 -14.42 -3.96
CA GLN A 54 0.98 -15.72 -4.60
C GLN A 54 0.40 -16.83 -3.74
N ILE A 55 0.75 -16.86 -2.44
CA ILE A 55 0.24 -17.85 -1.49
C ILE A 55 -1.29 -17.82 -1.42
N LEU A 56 -1.89 -16.64 -1.31
CA LEU A 56 -3.34 -16.47 -1.22
C LEU A 56 -4.04 -16.92 -2.52
N THR A 57 -3.47 -16.57 -3.66
CA THR A 57 -3.99 -16.96 -4.98
C THR A 57 -3.93 -18.49 -5.17
N ASP A 58 -2.83 -19.12 -4.80
CA ASP A 58 -2.66 -20.57 -4.93
C ASP A 58 -3.57 -21.33 -3.95
N MET A 59 -3.75 -20.78 -2.75
CA MET A 59 -4.70 -21.34 -1.77
C MET A 59 -6.14 -21.29 -2.30
N GLN A 60 -6.57 -20.18 -2.90
CA GLN A 60 -7.91 -20.08 -3.51
C GLN A 60 -8.08 -21.03 -4.70
N LYS A 61 -7.03 -21.20 -5.52
CA LYS A 61 -7.06 -22.20 -6.61
C LYS A 61 -7.19 -23.64 -6.09
N ALA A 62 -6.52 -23.95 -4.98
CA ALA A 62 -6.57 -25.27 -4.37
C ALA A 62 -7.91 -25.58 -3.67
N ASP A 63 -8.55 -24.56 -3.13
CA ASP A 63 -9.85 -24.65 -2.45
C ASP A 63 -10.74 -23.46 -2.85
N PRO A 64 -11.64 -23.64 -3.85
CA PRO A 64 -12.50 -22.57 -4.38
C PRO A 64 -13.51 -21.99 -3.38
N GLU A 65 -13.66 -22.56 -2.18
CA GLU A 65 -14.47 -21.95 -1.13
C GLU A 65 -13.82 -20.70 -0.52
N TRP A 66 -12.51 -20.52 -0.73
CA TRP A 66 -11.83 -19.29 -0.33
C TRP A 66 -12.23 -18.14 -1.24
N ASN A 67 -12.55 -17.01 -0.62
CA ASN A 67 -12.73 -15.73 -1.31
C ASN A 67 -11.61 -14.79 -0.87
N VAL A 68 -10.73 -14.46 -1.81
CA VAL A 68 -9.54 -13.64 -1.57
C VAL A 68 -9.65 -12.37 -2.39
N ILE A 69 -9.57 -11.22 -1.73
CA ILE A 69 -9.49 -9.91 -2.37
C ILE A 69 -8.12 -9.30 -2.05
N LEU A 70 -7.39 -8.92 -3.08
CA LEU A 70 -6.06 -8.33 -2.98
C LEU A 70 -6.15 -6.84 -3.28
N LEU A 71 -5.96 -5.97 -2.30
CA LEU A 71 -6.01 -4.52 -2.46
C LEU A 71 -4.58 -3.96 -2.53
N ARG A 72 -4.16 -3.51 -3.72
CA ARG A 72 -2.82 -2.96 -3.97
C ARG A 72 -2.83 -1.45 -3.77
N TYR A 73 -2.47 -1.02 -2.56
CA TYR A 73 -2.45 0.40 -2.22
C TYR A 73 -1.25 1.11 -2.85
N PHE A 74 -1.49 2.33 -3.36
CA PHE A 74 -0.45 3.30 -3.66
C PHE A 74 -0.07 4.06 -2.37
N ASN A 75 -0.28 5.38 -2.30
CA ASN A 75 0.15 6.18 -1.15
C ASN A 75 -1.08 6.75 -0.42
N PRO A 76 -1.58 6.11 0.65
CA PRO A 76 -2.66 6.66 1.44
C PRO A 76 -2.20 7.94 2.16
N VAL A 77 -3.06 8.97 2.13
CA VAL A 77 -2.79 10.27 2.78
C VAL A 77 -4.06 10.81 3.42
N GLY A 78 -3.90 11.79 4.29
CA GLY A 78 -5.03 12.47 4.93
C GLY A 78 -5.39 11.90 6.29
N ALA A 79 -6.51 12.39 6.82
CA ALA A 79 -7.03 12.03 8.13
C ALA A 79 -8.57 12.03 8.11
N HIS A 80 -9.18 11.51 9.17
CA HIS A 80 -10.63 11.57 9.34
C HIS A 80 -11.07 13.02 9.57
N GLU A 81 -12.22 13.39 9.02
CA GLU A 81 -12.76 14.76 9.08
C GLU A 81 -12.96 15.30 10.51
N SER A 82 -13.19 14.40 11.48
CA SER A 82 -13.30 14.78 12.89
C SER A 82 -12.00 15.33 13.49
N GLY A 83 -10.85 15.12 12.85
CA GLY A 83 -9.53 15.44 13.40
C GLY A 83 -9.07 14.55 14.56
N LEU A 84 -9.85 13.52 14.92
CA LEU A 84 -9.54 12.60 16.04
C LEU A 84 -8.72 11.39 15.62
N ILE A 85 -8.70 11.06 14.34
CA ILE A 85 -7.98 9.92 13.77
C ILE A 85 -7.14 10.43 12.60
N GLY A 86 -5.84 10.14 12.65
CA GLY A 86 -4.89 10.53 11.62
C GLY A 86 -3.57 9.79 11.79
N GLU A 87 -2.57 10.18 11.02
CA GLU A 87 -1.23 9.62 11.07
C GLU A 87 -0.35 10.42 12.05
N ASP A 88 0.08 9.77 13.14
CA ASP A 88 1.00 10.36 14.12
C ASP A 88 2.16 9.39 14.41
N PRO A 89 3.14 9.27 13.48
CA PRO A 89 4.25 8.36 13.63
C PRO A 89 5.15 8.76 14.80
N LYS A 90 5.66 7.76 15.52
CA LYS A 90 6.67 7.97 16.55
C LYS A 90 8.04 8.19 15.90
N GLY A 91 8.70 9.28 16.24
CA GLY A 91 9.99 9.67 15.66
C GLY A 91 9.87 10.41 14.33
N ILE A 92 10.93 10.34 13.52
CA ILE A 92 10.97 11.00 12.20
C ILE A 92 10.12 10.19 11.21
N PRO A 93 9.13 10.80 10.54
CA PRO A 93 8.30 10.11 9.57
C PRO A 93 9.09 9.62 8.35
N ASN A 94 8.76 8.42 7.86
CA ASN A 94 9.30 7.89 6.60
C ASN A 94 8.43 8.25 5.39
N ASN A 95 7.16 8.63 5.61
CA ASN A 95 6.23 9.03 4.56
C ASN A 95 6.24 10.55 4.39
N LEU A 96 6.00 11.01 3.16
CA LEU A 96 6.07 12.42 2.79
C LEU A 96 5.06 13.28 3.57
N THR A 97 3.80 12.88 3.60
CA THR A 97 2.72 13.71 4.19
C THR A 97 2.92 13.98 5.68
N PRO A 98 3.14 12.98 6.55
CA PRO A 98 3.40 13.26 7.97
C PRO A 98 4.71 14.03 8.18
N TYR A 99 5.69 13.89 7.30
CA TYR A 99 6.91 14.71 7.35
C TYR A 99 6.59 16.18 7.08
N ILE A 100 5.85 16.47 6.00
CA ILE A 100 5.43 17.84 5.65
C ILE A 100 4.61 18.46 6.78
N THR A 101 3.65 17.72 7.33
CA THR A 101 2.81 18.23 8.43
C THR A 101 3.60 18.53 9.70
N GLN A 102 4.62 17.70 10.02
CA GLN A 102 5.52 17.98 11.13
C GLN A 102 6.42 19.21 10.90
N VAL A 103 6.82 19.48 9.65
CA VAL A 103 7.49 20.74 9.30
C VAL A 103 6.52 21.92 9.45
N ALA A 104 5.30 21.79 8.93
CA ALA A 104 4.29 22.87 8.98
C ALA A 104 3.95 23.32 10.40
N ILE A 105 3.95 22.39 11.38
CA ILE A 105 3.71 22.72 12.80
C ILE A 105 4.99 22.99 13.59
N GLY A 106 6.15 23.06 12.92
CA GLY A 106 7.44 23.41 13.54
C GLY A 106 8.12 22.29 14.35
N LYS A 107 7.63 21.04 14.26
CA LYS A 107 8.32 19.89 14.88
C LYS A 107 9.63 19.53 14.15
N LEU A 108 9.65 19.66 12.82
CA LEU A 108 10.83 19.48 11.99
C LEU A 108 11.19 20.82 11.31
N LYS A 109 12.46 20.99 11.00
CA LYS A 109 13.00 22.26 10.51
C LYS A 109 12.60 22.56 9.07
N GLU A 110 12.74 21.56 8.20
CA GLU A 110 12.61 21.71 6.75
C GLU A 110 12.32 20.37 6.07
N VAL A 111 11.75 20.40 4.88
CA VAL A 111 11.58 19.22 4.03
C VAL A 111 12.82 19.03 3.18
N GLY A 112 13.46 17.86 3.26
CA GLY A 112 14.59 17.50 2.41
C GLY A 112 14.11 17.01 1.03
N VAL A 113 14.66 17.56 -0.04
CA VAL A 113 14.48 17.06 -1.41
C VAL A 113 15.73 16.29 -1.81
N PHE A 114 15.60 14.98 -2.02
CA PHE A 114 16.71 14.08 -2.32
C PHE A 114 16.81 13.83 -3.82
N GLY A 115 17.38 14.78 -4.55
CA GLY A 115 17.54 14.74 -6.00
C GLY A 115 16.42 15.46 -6.75
N ASN A 116 16.78 15.94 -7.94
CA ASN A 116 15.91 16.64 -8.90
C ASN A 116 16.25 16.28 -10.34
N ASP A 117 16.79 15.10 -10.55
CA ASP A 117 17.34 14.60 -11.81
C ASP A 117 16.57 13.37 -12.34
N TYR A 118 15.36 13.10 -11.80
CA TYR A 118 14.46 12.09 -12.34
C TYR A 118 13.88 12.55 -13.70
N ASP A 119 13.60 11.60 -14.57
CA ASP A 119 12.94 11.85 -15.86
C ASP A 119 11.43 12.12 -15.65
N THR A 120 11.12 13.26 -15.05
CA THR A 120 9.78 13.75 -14.70
C THR A 120 9.70 15.26 -14.95
N PRO A 121 8.49 15.84 -15.07
CA PRO A 121 8.35 17.27 -15.40
C PRO A 121 9.07 18.24 -14.46
N ASP A 122 9.23 17.89 -13.19
CA ASP A 122 9.89 18.71 -12.16
C ASP A 122 11.19 18.10 -11.64
N GLY A 123 11.62 16.97 -12.21
CA GLY A 123 12.82 16.25 -11.80
C GLY A 123 12.67 15.47 -10.50
N THR A 124 11.50 15.41 -9.88
CA THR A 124 11.23 14.66 -8.66
C THR A 124 10.44 13.40 -8.93
N GLY A 125 10.34 12.50 -7.95
CA GLY A 125 9.59 11.25 -8.11
C GLY A 125 8.06 11.50 -8.11
N VAL A 126 7.40 11.10 -9.19
CA VAL A 126 5.92 11.12 -9.28
C VAL A 126 5.32 10.01 -8.41
N ARG A 127 4.24 10.34 -7.70
CA ARG A 127 3.50 9.40 -6.85
C ARG A 127 2.01 9.58 -7.04
N ASP A 128 1.28 8.47 -6.92
CA ASP A 128 -0.17 8.47 -6.88
C ASP A 128 -0.65 8.43 -5.43
N TYR A 129 -1.63 9.25 -5.08
CA TYR A 129 -2.15 9.39 -3.73
C TYR A 129 -3.64 9.08 -3.69
N ILE A 130 -4.08 8.41 -2.60
CA ILE A 130 -5.49 8.16 -2.31
C ILE A 130 -5.81 8.70 -0.92
N HIS A 131 -6.97 9.36 -0.77
CA HIS A 131 -7.38 9.79 0.56
C HIS A 131 -7.71 8.58 1.44
N VAL A 132 -7.25 8.61 2.70
CA VAL A 132 -7.40 7.47 3.62
C VAL A 132 -8.86 7.09 3.88
N MET A 133 -9.79 8.05 3.79
CA MET A 133 -11.22 7.78 3.92
C MET A 133 -11.76 6.99 2.72
N ASP A 134 -11.35 7.32 1.49
CA ASP A 134 -11.73 6.58 0.29
C ASP A 134 -11.15 5.16 0.32
N LEU A 135 -9.91 5.05 0.80
CA LEU A 135 -9.28 3.74 1.02
C LEU A 135 -10.06 2.90 2.03
N ALA A 136 -10.46 3.49 3.15
CA ALA A 136 -11.24 2.82 4.20
C ALA A 136 -12.61 2.38 3.66
N GLU A 137 -13.31 3.25 2.92
CA GLU A 137 -14.57 2.90 2.26
C GLU A 137 -14.39 1.77 1.24
N GLY A 138 -13.32 1.81 0.45
CA GLY A 138 -12.96 0.73 -0.47
C GLY A 138 -12.77 -0.62 0.24
N ASN A 139 -12.13 -0.63 1.41
CA ASN A 139 -11.97 -1.84 2.22
C ASN A 139 -13.32 -2.38 2.75
N VAL A 140 -14.25 -1.50 3.09
CA VAL A 140 -15.59 -1.91 3.58
C VAL A 140 -16.44 -2.46 2.45
N LYS A 141 -16.27 -1.97 1.22
CA LYS A 141 -17.01 -2.41 0.03
C LYS A 141 -16.45 -3.69 -0.61
N ALA A 142 -15.19 -4.01 -0.34
CA ALA A 142 -14.55 -5.22 -0.84
C ALA A 142 -15.02 -6.47 -0.10
#